data_12c4ec6b5a610728a4dac4508f379b06
#
_entry.id   12c4ec6b5a610728a4dac4508f379b06
#
_cell.length_a   1.000
_cell.length_b   1.000
_cell.length_c   1.000
_cell.angle_alpha   90.00
_cell.angle_beta   90.00
_cell.angle_gamma   90.00
#
_symmetry.space_group_name_H-M   'P 1'
#
loop_
_entity.id
_entity.type
_entity.pdbx_description
1 polymer ?
#
loop_
_entity_poly.entity_id
_entity_poly.type
_entity_poly.pdbx_seq_one_letter_code
_entity_poly.pdbx_strand_id
1 'polypeptide(L)'
;MIPYKQLSLADIFQDCQNKFNNDKPAFLSLLETHIDIDEFIPISFRNHFYASTGRSRKYPLRAFLWALIIQRIFSIPTDQLLLTFLVYSKPLRDFCGFTKVPDASKITRFKQDFLDDLQLVFDKLVDITEPICQAVDSAKADMTIFDSSGIEAFVTENNPKYANRIIRQLKAYAKANSFDKNYDPYKAAYGSMPSHASANPEIKQLYINGHFCYVFKFGIITNGLGIIRHISFYNKNFIASHPDITVEKKSDSPDEDKSVHDSRLLIPTLKDFFLKHPLINPKTFLGDAAFDTAALYPKLLTGNTFGDHKHFDKAYIPLNSRADLEKQDYTINENGIPCCPHDDSLPMKYEGISKLRSGVTRYKFVCPKIKWIKNASTGRSQRHCTCDDPCTASSCGRMVYIYPEKDLRAYPGAIRGTEEWNNTYKIRTTVERDINHIKDNLCLAGRRTQNEKTLHADLILAGITQLITVVLSDKINHHEFIRSLKPLIA
;
A
#
# COMPACT_ATOMS: atom_id res chain seq x y z
N MET A 1 35.87 60.37 11.85
CA MET A 1 36.93 59.38 11.60
C MET A 1 36.37 58.02 11.86
N ILE A 2 36.15 57.18 10.84
CA ILE A 2 35.71 55.79 10.99
C ILE A 2 36.96 55.05 11.44
N PRO A 3 36.93 54.35 12.59
CA PRO A 3 38.08 53.59 13.05
C PRO A 3 38.33 52.45 12.08
N TYR A 4 39.45 52.45 11.40
CA TYR A 4 39.88 51.36 10.53
C TYR A 4 40.32 50.20 11.44
N LYS A 5 39.48 49.19 11.59
CA LYS A 5 39.81 47.95 12.27
C LYS A 5 40.57 47.06 11.29
N GLN A 6 41.87 46.93 11.47
CA GLN A 6 42.67 46.00 10.69
C GLN A 6 42.26 44.57 11.09
N LEU A 7 41.58 43.86 10.21
CA LEU A 7 41.19 42.46 10.41
C LEU A 7 42.44 41.59 10.23
N SER A 8 42.73 40.76 11.22
CA SER A 8 43.75 39.73 11.06
C SER A 8 43.26 38.62 10.14
N LEU A 9 44.18 37.88 9.54
CA LEU A 9 43.86 36.67 8.78
C LEU A 9 43.03 35.65 9.62
N ALA A 10 43.31 35.60 10.94
CA ALA A 10 42.56 34.77 11.88
C ALA A 10 41.12 35.25 12.05
N ASP A 11 40.85 36.59 12.12
CA ASP A 11 39.49 37.14 12.20
C ASP A 11 38.70 36.88 10.93
N ILE A 12 39.35 36.99 9.77
CA ILE A 12 38.72 36.68 8.46
C ILE A 12 38.40 35.18 8.38
N PHE A 13 39.31 34.33 8.85
CA PHE A 13 39.10 32.88 8.86
C PHE A 13 37.96 32.49 9.81
N GLN A 14 37.90 33.12 10.98
CA GLN A 14 36.85 32.91 11.97
C GLN A 14 35.50 33.43 11.48
N ASP A 15 35.47 34.57 10.81
CA ASP A 15 34.25 35.13 10.21
C ASP A 15 33.74 34.27 9.04
N CYS A 16 34.63 33.78 8.19
CA CYS A 16 34.32 32.80 7.18
C CYS A 16 33.79 31.49 7.79
N GLN A 17 34.43 31.00 8.86
CA GLN A 17 34.02 29.77 9.54
C GLN A 17 32.66 29.94 10.23
N ASN A 18 32.40 31.10 10.83
CA ASN A 18 31.12 31.45 11.40
C ASN A 18 30.02 31.58 10.35
N LYS A 19 30.28 32.18 9.19
CA LYS A 19 29.35 32.24 8.04
C LYS A 19 29.05 30.85 7.50
N PHE A 20 30.09 30.00 7.34
CA PHE A 20 29.87 28.59 6.92
C PHE A 20 29.06 27.77 7.91
N ASN A 21 29.23 28.00 9.21
CA ASN A 21 28.45 27.30 10.23
C ASN A 21 27.01 27.83 10.33
N ASN A 22 26.79 29.12 10.06
CA ASN A 22 25.47 29.74 10.04
C ASN A 22 24.68 29.46 8.76
N ASP A 23 25.34 29.01 7.69
CA ASP A 23 24.68 28.63 6.42
C ASP A 23 24.16 27.20 6.39
N LYS A 24 24.21 26.46 7.51
CA LYS A 24 23.62 25.15 7.58
C LYS A 24 22.11 25.28 7.59
N PRO A 25 21.39 24.67 6.61
CA PRO A 25 19.94 24.73 6.58
C PRO A 25 19.32 24.27 7.89
N ALA A 26 18.35 25.04 8.40
CA ALA A 26 17.68 24.76 9.67
C ALA A 26 17.08 23.34 9.71
N PHE A 27 16.58 22.87 8.59
CA PHE A 27 16.06 21.51 8.44
C PHE A 27 17.12 20.43 8.70
N LEU A 28 18.36 20.58 8.20
CA LEU A 28 19.42 19.60 8.47
C LEU A 28 19.84 19.61 9.95
N SER A 29 19.82 20.79 10.59
CA SER A 29 20.07 20.91 12.02
C SER A 29 18.97 20.25 12.85
N LEU A 30 17.71 20.38 12.41
CA LEU A 30 16.57 19.71 13.02
C LEU A 30 16.72 18.17 12.96
N LEU A 31 17.08 17.63 11.80
CA LEU A 31 17.34 16.19 11.64
C LEU A 31 18.47 15.69 12.55
N GLU A 32 19.60 16.42 12.62
CA GLU A 32 20.73 16.03 13.49
C GLU A 32 20.39 16.05 14.97
N THR A 33 19.57 17.02 15.39
CA THR A 33 19.20 17.17 16.80
C THR A 33 18.25 16.05 17.25
N HIS A 34 17.35 15.61 16.37
CA HIS A 34 16.26 14.71 16.75
C HIS A 34 16.44 13.27 16.27
N ILE A 35 17.25 13.01 15.24
CA ILE A 35 17.38 11.68 14.65
C ILE A 35 18.82 11.18 14.72
N ASP A 36 19.06 10.20 15.57
CA ASP A 36 20.27 9.39 15.48
C ASP A 36 19.99 8.14 14.64
N ILE A 37 20.47 8.15 13.38
CA ILE A 37 20.29 7.03 12.45
C ILE A 37 20.91 5.74 12.98
N ASP A 38 21.94 5.84 13.83
CA ASP A 38 22.62 4.69 14.39
C ASP A 38 21.73 3.87 15.35
N GLU A 39 20.70 4.48 15.95
CA GLU A 39 19.71 3.76 16.76
C GLU A 39 18.88 2.77 15.94
N PHE A 40 18.69 3.03 14.65
CA PHE A 40 17.85 2.20 13.77
C PHE A 40 18.64 1.08 13.08
N ILE A 41 19.99 1.17 13.06
CA ILE A 41 20.84 0.17 12.41
C ILE A 41 21.00 -1.06 13.31
N PRO A 42 20.53 -2.27 12.89
CA PRO A 42 20.79 -3.50 13.62
C PRO A 42 22.29 -3.83 13.74
N ILE A 43 22.69 -4.47 14.83
CA ILE A 43 24.08 -4.90 15.04
C ILE A 43 24.53 -5.85 13.91
N SER A 44 23.64 -6.73 13.45
CA SER A 44 23.91 -7.63 12.32
C SER A 44 24.32 -6.87 11.07
N PHE A 45 23.62 -5.79 10.74
CA PHE A 45 23.97 -4.94 9.60
C PHE A 45 25.34 -4.30 9.76
N ARG A 46 25.66 -3.75 10.94
CA ARG A 46 26.99 -3.19 11.22
C ARG A 46 28.09 -4.23 11.03
N ASN A 47 27.88 -5.43 11.56
CA ASN A 47 28.84 -6.53 11.45
C ASN A 47 29.00 -7.00 10.00
N HIS A 48 27.92 -7.08 9.23
CA HIS A 48 27.98 -7.42 7.80
C HIS A 48 28.68 -6.31 6.99
N PHE A 49 28.38 -5.05 7.26
CA PHE A 49 28.99 -3.93 6.55
C PHE A 49 30.48 -3.76 6.85
N TYR A 50 30.88 -3.90 8.12
CA TYR A 50 32.26 -3.79 8.59
C TYR A 50 32.91 -5.15 8.84
N ALA A 51 32.64 -6.11 7.97
CA ALA A 51 33.19 -7.46 8.09
C ALA A 51 34.73 -7.41 8.31
N SER A 52 35.21 -8.28 9.21
CA SER A 52 36.64 -8.37 9.59
C SER A 52 37.53 -8.89 8.46
N THR A 53 36.94 -9.52 7.46
CA THR A 53 37.65 -10.07 6.28
C THR A 53 37.49 -9.16 5.06
N GLY A 54 38.55 -8.96 4.31
CA GLY A 54 38.58 -8.14 3.11
C GLY A 54 39.11 -6.72 3.34
N ARG A 55 38.93 -5.87 2.31
CA ARG A 55 39.40 -4.47 2.38
C ARG A 55 38.49 -3.63 3.25
N SER A 56 39.07 -2.84 4.16
CA SER A 56 38.31 -1.90 5.00
C SER A 56 37.43 -0.95 4.19
N ARG A 57 36.23 -0.68 4.71
CA ARG A 57 35.25 0.23 4.06
C ARG A 57 35.77 1.66 4.07
N LYS A 58 35.80 2.30 2.92
CA LYS A 58 36.25 3.68 2.77
C LYS A 58 35.21 4.70 3.25
N TYR A 59 33.93 4.33 3.18
CA TYR A 59 32.80 5.21 3.49
C TYR A 59 32.01 4.64 4.66
N PRO A 60 31.55 5.48 5.61
CA PRO A 60 30.74 5.01 6.72
C PRO A 60 29.38 4.51 6.29
N LEU A 61 28.84 3.49 7.00
CA LEU A 61 27.49 2.98 6.77
C LEU A 61 26.42 4.07 6.90
N ARG A 62 26.52 4.85 8.00
CA ARG A 62 25.58 5.96 8.26
C ARG A 62 25.55 6.98 7.11
N ALA A 63 26.67 7.19 6.43
CA ALA A 63 26.74 8.16 5.33
C ALA A 63 25.94 7.71 4.11
N PHE A 64 25.96 6.42 3.78
CA PHE A 64 25.11 5.87 2.72
C PHE A 64 23.62 5.98 3.07
N LEU A 65 23.26 5.61 4.29
CA LEU A 65 21.86 5.66 4.74
C LEU A 65 21.34 7.11 4.72
N TRP A 66 22.05 8.05 5.34
CA TRP A 66 21.64 9.45 5.31
C TRP A 66 21.52 10.01 3.89
N ALA A 67 22.50 9.75 3.03
CA ALA A 67 22.45 10.23 1.66
C ALA A 67 21.21 9.69 0.90
N LEU A 68 20.87 8.42 1.08
CA LEU A 68 19.73 7.80 0.43
C LEU A 68 18.38 8.22 1.05
N ILE A 69 18.33 8.54 2.35
CA ILE A 69 17.17 9.11 3.00
C ILE A 69 16.94 10.55 2.54
N ILE A 70 18.00 11.38 2.58
CA ILE A 70 17.97 12.77 2.10
C ILE A 70 17.58 12.86 0.62
N GLN A 71 18.05 11.92 -0.20
CA GLN A 71 17.62 11.82 -1.60
C GLN A 71 16.09 11.81 -1.73
N ARG A 72 15.42 11.06 -0.86
CA ARG A 72 13.97 10.90 -0.86
C ARG A 72 13.25 12.06 -0.23
N ILE A 73 13.73 12.55 0.89
CA ILE A 73 13.15 13.73 1.56
C ILE A 73 13.14 14.94 0.60
N PHE A 74 14.23 15.17 -0.13
CA PHE A 74 14.32 16.26 -1.11
C PHE A 74 13.80 15.89 -2.50
N SER A 75 13.22 14.71 -2.67
CA SER A 75 12.70 14.22 -3.96
C SER A 75 13.74 14.28 -5.09
N ILE A 76 15.01 13.95 -4.81
CA ILE A 76 16.09 13.93 -5.81
C ILE A 76 15.94 12.67 -6.68
N PRO A 77 15.60 12.77 -7.97
CA PRO A 77 15.09 11.64 -8.75
C PRO A 77 16.14 10.58 -9.09
N THR A 78 17.43 10.93 -9.13
CA THR A 78 18.48 10.00 -9.56
C THR A 78 19.66 9.98 -8.60
N ASP A 79 20.34 8.83 -8.49
CA ASP A 79 21.55 8.68 -7.70
C ASP A 79 22.68 9.59 -8.21
N GLN A 80 22.76 9.79 -9.53
CA GLN A 80 23.74 10.71 -10.12
C GLN A 80 23.51 12.15 -9.68
N LEU A 81 22.26 12.62 -9.64
CA LEU A 81 21.94 13.95 -9.17
C LEU A 81 22.19 14.10 -7.68
N LEU A 82 21.89 13.10 -6.86
CA LEU A 82 22.27 13.06 -5.45
C LEU A 82 23.76 13.27 -5.28
N LEU A 83 24.59 12.52 -6.01
CA LEU A 83 26.05 12.66 -5.94
C LEU A 83 26.53 14.05 -6.37
N THR A 84 25.87 14.65 -7.38
CA THR A 84 26.14 16.03 -7.78
C THR A 84 25.85 17.00 -6.63
N PHE A 85 24.70 16.89 -5.96
CA PHE A 85 24.40 17.71 -4.78
C PHE A 85 25.43 17.53 -3.65
N LEU A 86 25.86 16.29 -3.38
CA LEU A 86 26.87 16.01 -2.36
C LEU A 86 28.24 16.58 -2.73
N VAL A 87 28.58 16.70 -4.02
CA VAL A 87 29.84 17.34 -4.46
C VAL A 87 29.78 18.84 -4.23
N TYR A 88 28.69 19.50 -4.63
CA TYR A 88 28.59 20.95 -4.63
C TYR A 88 28.11 21.54 -3.30
N SER A 89 27.36 20.80 -2.48
CA SER A 89 26.86 21.25 -1.18
C SER A 89 27.70 20.67 -0.03
N LYS A 90 28.60 21.48 0.53
CA LYS A 90 29.39 21.09 1.70
C LYS A 90 28.51 20.79 2.92
N PRO A 91 27.50 21.63 3.28
CA PRO A 91 26.62 21.35 4.41
C PRO A 91 25.90 20.00 4.28
N LEU A 92 25.40 19.66 3.09
CA LEU A 92 24.72 18.41 2.84
C LEU A 92 25.67 17.20 2.94
N ARG A 93 26.87 17.33 2.38
CA ARG A 93 27.91 16.29 2.45
C ARG A 93 28.35 16.02 3.88
N ASP A 94 28.60 17.09 4.65
CA ASP A 94 29.05 17.01 6.05
C ASP A 94 27.93 16.40 6.92
N PHE A 95 26.66 16.79 6.71
CA PHE A 95 25.51 16.18 7.36
C PHE A 95 25.45 14.67 7.13
N CYS A 96 25.62 14.22 5.88
CA CYS A 96 25.67 12.78 5.59
C CYS A 96 26.90 12.09 6.22
N GLY A 97 27.97 12.81 6.52
CA GLY A 97 29.22 12.27 7.07
C GLY A 97 30.20 11.76 6.02
N PHE A 98 30.14 12.30 4.78
CA PHE A 98 31.11 11.98 3.73
C PHE A 98 32.30 12.94 3.75
N THR A 99 33.51 12.42 3.95
CA THR A 99 34.75 13.18 3.71
C THR A 99 35.05 13.32 2.23
N LYS A 100 34.72 12.29 1.44
CA LYS A 100 34.79 12.26 -0.03
C LYS A 100 33.55 11.61 -0.59
N VAL A 101 32.93 12.23 -1.60
CA VAL A 101 31.74 11.69 -2.26
C VAL A 101 32.07 10.38 -2.99
N PRO A 102 31.27 9.31 -2.82
CA PRO A 102 31.46 8.06 -3.54
C PRO A 102 31.07 8.20 -5.02
N ASP A 103 31.51 7.28 -5.85
CA ASP A 103 31.02 7.13 -7.22
C ASP A 103 29.64 6.40 -7.26
N ALA A 104 28.92 6.53 -8.38
CA ALA A 104 27.59 5.94 -8.54
C ALA A 104 27.57 4.42 -8.37
N SER A 105 28.67 3.72 -8.76
CA SER A 105 28.74 2.27 -8.62
C SER A 105 28.75 1.82 -7.16
N LYS A 106 29.23 2.66 -6.23
CA LYS A 106 29.21 2.37 -4.79
C LYS A 106 27.78 2.44 -4.24
N ILE A 107 26.98 3.41 -4.68
CA ILE A 107 25.55 3.51 -4.30
C ILE A 107 24.80 2.27 -4.83
N THR A 108 25.00 1.91 -6.08
CA THR A 108 24.34 0.75 -6.67
C THR A 108 24.72 -0.54 -5.94
N ARG A 109 26.02 -0.77 -5.68
CA ARG A 109 26.49 -1.95 -4.93
C ARG A 109 25.93 -1.95 -3.50
N PHE A 110 25.91 -0.81 -2.82
CA PHE A 110 25.33 -0.71 -1.48
C PHE A 110 23.89 -1.20 -1.47
N LYS A 111 23.06 -0.75 -2.42
CA LYS A 111 21.66 -1.18 -2.54
C LYS A 111 21.52 -2.68 -2.81
N GLN A 112 22.42 -3.25 -3.63
CA GLN A 112 22.34 -4.66 -4.03
C GLN A 112 22.92 -5.62 -2.99
N ASP A 113 24.06 -5.23 -2.38
CA ASP A 113 24.77 -6.10 -1.44
C ASP A 113 24.11 -6.13 -0.05
N PHE A 114 23.39 -5.05 0.33
CA PHE A 114 22.81 -4.89 1.66
C PHE A 114 21.27 -4.79 1.63
N LEU A 115 20.61 -5.37 0.62
CA LEU A 115 19.15 -5.35 0.51
C LEU A 115 18.46 -5.96 1.73
N ASP A 116 18.92 -7.12 2.19
CA ASP A 116 18.35 -7.82 3.33
C ASP A 116 18.59 -7.05 4.65
N ASP A 117 19.73 -6.39 4.78
CA ASP A 117 20.03 -5.53 5.91
C ASP A 117 19.15 -4.27 5.94
N LEU A 118 18.87 -3.68 4.77
CA LEU A 118 17.92 -2.57 4.64
C LEU A 118 16.50 -3.01 5.04
N GLN A 119 16.10 -4.24 4.70
CA GLN A 119 14.84 -4.80 5.17
C GLN A 119 14.78 -4.90 6.69
N LEU A 120 15.87 -5.31 7.36
CA LEU A 120 15.94 -5.34 8.82
C LEU A 120 15.83 -3.96 9.46
N VAL A 121 16.40 -2.91 8.83
CA VAL A 121 16.22 -1.52 9.29
C VAL A 121 14.77 -1.10 9.16
N PHE A 122 14.13 -1.42 8.04
CA PHE A 122 12.72 -1.14 7.82
C PHE A 122 11.83 -1.85 8.85
N ASP A 123 12.00 -3.16 9.05
CA ASP A 123 11.21 -3.94 9.99
C ASP A 123 11.37 -3.40 11.44
N LYS A 124 12.59 -3.03 11.86
CA LYS A 124 12.83 -2.39 13.15
C LYS A 124 12.12 -1.04 13.30
N LEU A 125 12.12 -0.23 12.26
CA LEU A 125 11.42 1.07 12.26
C LEU A 125 9.89 0.89 12.31
N VAL A 126 9.35 -0.16 11.71
CA VAL A 126 7.94 -0.52 11.85
C VAL A 126 7.59 -0.72 13.32
N ASP A 127 8.37 -1.52 14.04
CA ASP A 127 8.12 -1.80 15.46
C ASP A 127 8.28 -0.54 16.33
N ILE A 128 9.29 0.30 16.06
CA ILE A 128 9.51 1.57 16.78
C ILE A 128 8.36 2.56 16.55
N THR A 129 7.82 2.62 15.35
CA THR A 129 6.77 3.59 14.98
C THR A 129 5.35 3.13 15.33
N GLU A 130 5.15 1.86 15.69
CA GLU A 130 3.83 1.37 16.08
C GLU A 130 3.25 2.12 17.29
N PRO A 131 3.93 2.23 18.45
CA PRO A 131 3.41 2.97 19.59
C PRO A 131 3.16 4.45 19.27
N ILE A 132 3.93 5.05 18.38
CA ILE A 132 3.70 6.44 17.92
C ILE A 132 2.37 6.52 17.15
N CYS A 133 2.14 5.62 16.20
CA CYS A 133 0.90 5.56 15.45
C CYS A 133 -0.32 5.35 16.37
N GLN A 134 -0.18 4.48 17.38
CA GLN A 134 -1.22 4.23 18.38
C GLN A 134 -1.51 5.47 19.23
N ALA A 135 -0.50 6.24 19.58
CA ALA A 135 -0.67 7.49 20.35
C ALA A 135 -1.33 8.59 19.53
N VAL A 136 -1.08 8.66 18.22
CA VAL A 136 -1.67 9.67 17.32
C VAL A 136 -3.16 9.40 17.06
N ASP A 137 -3.53 8.19 16.70
CA ASP A 137 -4.92 7.78 16.46
C ASP A 137 -4.98 6.24 16.51
N SER A 138 -5.34 5.70 17.67
CA SER A 138 -5.40 4.26 17.90
C SER A 138 -6.40 3.54 16.99
N ALA A 139 -7.53 4.16 16.67
CA ALA A 139 -8.54 3.56 15.81
C ALA A 139 -8.02 3.38 14.37
N LYS A 140 -7.25 4.35 13.86
CA LYS A 140 -6.62 4.25 12.55
C LYS A 140 -5.37 3.38 12.58
N ALA A 141 -4.59 3.40 13.65
CA ALA A 141 -3.44 2.53 13.82
C ALA A 141 -3.85 1.04 13.84
N ASP A 142 -5.03 0.73 14.37
CA ASP A 142 -5.62 -0.62 14.43
C ASP A 142 -6.22 -1.12 13.11
N MET A 143 -6.04 -0.37 12.01
CA MET A 143 -6.46 -0.77 10.67
C MET A 143 -5.30 -1.36 9.89
N THR A 144 -5.60 -2.36 9.06
CA THR A 144 -4.71 -2.92 8.05
C THR A 144 -5.33 -2.71 6.68
N ILE A 145 -4.62 -2.00 5.83
CA ILE A 145 -5.06 -1.73 4.46
C ILE A 145 -4.02 -2.30 3.53
N PHE A 146 -4.43 -3.19 2.64
CA PHE A 146 -3.55 -3.79 1.65
C PHE A 146 -3.89 -3.32 0.25
N ASP A 147 -2.85 -3.01 -0.52
CA ASP A 147 -2.95 -2.80 -1.96
C ASP A 147 -1.66 -3.22 -2.66
N SER A 148 -1.74 -3.51 -3.95
CA SER A 148 -0.60 -3.86 -4.78
C SER A 148 -0.38 -2.83 -5.88
N SER A 149 0.87 -2.72 -6.32
CA SER A 149 1.25 -1.85 -7.42
C SER A 149 2.48 -2.38 -8.15
N GLY A 150 3.02 -1.62 -9.09
CA GLY A 150 4.24 -1.96 -9.81
C GLY A 150 5.21 -0.80 -9.88
N ILE A 151 6.49 -1.14 -9.91
CA ILE A 151 7.57 -0.21 -10.22
C ILE A 151 7.90 -0.38 -11.70
N GLU A 152 7.70 0.66 -12.49
CA GLU A 152 8.05 0.63 -13.91
C GLU A 152 9.55 0.44 -14.08
N ALA A 153 9.91 -0.60 -14.83
CA ALA A 153 11.30 -0.89 -15.14
C ALA A 153 11.76 -0.14 -16.40
N PHE A 154 13.04 0.17 -16.47
CA PHE A 154 13.62 0.81 -17.64
C PHE A 154 13.87 -0.21 -18.76
N VAL A 155 12.81 -0.54 -19.49
CA VAL A 155 12.80 -1.52 -20.60
C VAL A 155 12.24 -0.92 -21.87
N THR A 156 12.57 -1.55 -23.01
CA THR A 156 12.13 -1.06 -24.33
C THR A 156 10.61 -1.03 -24.47
N GLU A 157 9.93 -1.99 -23.86
CA GLU A 157 8.47 -2.14 -23.91
C GLU A 157 7.75 -0.98 -23.20
N ASN A 158 8.36 -0.34 -22.19
CA ASN A 158 7.86 0.86 -21.54
C ASN A 158 8.11 2.15 -22.34
N ASN A 159 8.88 2.07 -23.43
CA ASN A 159 9.07 3.24 -24.28
C ASN A 159 7.77 3.52 -25.07
N PRO A 160 7.18 4.73 -24.96
CA PRO A 160 5.97 5.09 -25.71
C PRO A 160 6.09 4.86 -27.23
N LYS A 161 7.29 4.97 -27.80
CA LYS A 161 7.53 4.70 -29.21
C LYS A 161 7.30 3.23 -29.59
N TYR A 162 7.51 2.30 -28.65
CA TYR A 162 7.32 0.88 -28.89
C TYR A 162 5.83 0.56 -29.11
N ALA A 163 4.97 0.91 -28.16
CA ALA A 163 3.53 0.71 -28.28
C ALA A 163 2.94 1.49 -29.48
N ASN A 164 3.35 2.76 -29.69
CA ASN A 164 2.88 3.59 -30.80
C ASN A 164 3.25 3.02 -32.17
N ARG A 165 4.39 2.29 -32.29
CA ARG A 165 4.74 1.61 -33.54
C ARG A 165 3.74 0.51 -33.85
N ILE A 166 3.42 -0.34 -32.87
CA ILE A 166 2.46 -1.45 -33.01
C ILE A 166 1.06 -0.89 -33.34
N ILE A 167 0.61 0.13 -32.62
CA ILE A 167 -0.69 0.79 -32.85
C ILE A 167 -0.79 1.32 -34.30
N ARG A 168 0.25 1.97 -34.82
CA ARG A 168 0.28 2.44 -36.21
C ARG A 168 0.18 1.30 -37.22
N GLN A 169 0.90 0.21 -36.99
CA GLN A 169 0.84 -0.98 -37.85
C GLN A 169 -0.56 -1.59 -37.86
N LEU A 170 -1.19 -1.73 -36.69
CA LEU A 170 -2.54 -2.26 -36.56
C LEU A 170 -3.59 -1.35 -37.17
N LYS A 171 -3.45 0.00 -37.05
CA LYS A 171 -4.33 0.95 -37.74
C LYS A 171 -4.22 0.84 -39.27
N ALA A 172 -3.00 0.73 -39.80
CA ALA A 172 -2.77 0.55 -41.22
C ALA A 172 -3.36 -0.77 -41.72
N TYR A 173 -3.16 -1.85 -40.96
CA TYR A 173 -3.71 -3.17 -41.29
C TYR A 173 -5.24 -3.20 -41.25
N ALA A 174 -5.86 -2.62 -40.24
CA ALA A 174 -7.31 -2.51 -40.13
C ALA A 174 -7.92 -1.70 -41.27
N LYS A 175 -7.26 -0.62 -41.68
CA LYS A 175 -7.68 0.19 -42.83
C LYS A 175 -7.59 -0.58 -44.15
N ALA A 176 -6.50 -1.36 -44.36
CA ALA A 176 -6.29 -2.12 -45.59
C ALA A 176 -7.29 -3.29 -45.71
N ASN A 177 -7.78 -3.86 -44.59
CA ASN A 177 -8.66 -5.02 -44.57
C ASN A 177 -10.12 -4.65 -44.23
N SER A 178 -10.49 -3.36 -44.22
CA SER A 178 -11.85 -2.84 -43.97
C SER A 178 -12.49 -3.44 -42.71
N PHE A 179 -11.73 -3.46 -41.60
CA PHE A 179 -12.24 -3.96 -40.32
C PHE A 179 -13.45 -3.13 -39.81
N ASP A 180 -14.31 -3.80 -39.05
CA ASP A 180 -15.49 -3.20 -38.45
C ASP A 180 -15.14 -1.93 -37.63
N LYS A 181 -16.08 -0.98 -37.59
CA LYS A 181 -15.96 0.26 -36.79
C LYS A 181 -15.73 0.01 -35.30
N ASN A 182 -16.06 -1.18 -34.81
CA ASN A 182 -15.85 -1.60 -33.42
C ASN A 182 -14.42 -2.10 -33.12
N TYR A 183 -13.54 -2.22 -34.13
CA TYR A 183 -12.17 -2.64 -33.93
C TYR A 183 -11.34 -1.53 -33.23
N ASP A 184 -10.88 -1.84 -32.02
CA ASP A 184 -10.02 -0.95 -31.24
C ASP A 184 -8.54 -1.34 -31.41
N PRO A 185 -7.76 -0.60 -32.22
CA PRO A 185 -6.34 -0.89 -32.45
C PRO A 185 -5.47 -0.68 -31.19
N TYR A 186 -5.91 0.07 -30.21
CA TYR A 186 -5.21 0.23 -28.94
C TYR A 186 -5.34 -1.03 -28.09
N LYS A 187 -6.58 -1.53 -27.92
CA LYS A 187 -6.83 -2.77 -27.21
C LYS A 187 -6.12 -3.96 -27.85
N ALA A 188 -6.16 -4.02 -29.20
CA ALA A 188 -5.46 -5.06 -29.96
C ALA A 188 -3.93 -4.98 -29.81
N ALA A 189 -3.36 -3.75 -29.79
CA ALA A 189 -1.93 -3.56 -29.58
C ALA A 189 -1.48 -4.11 -28.23
N TYR A 190 -2.16 -3.74 -27.16
CA TYR A 190 -1.82 -4.21 -25.82
C TYR A 190 -2.05 -5.72 -25.64
N GLY A 191 -3.05 -6.30 -26.33
CA GLY A 191 -3.28 -7.75 -26.35
C GLY A 191 -2.22 -8.53 -27.10
N SER A 192 -1.52 -7.89 -28.07
CA SER A 192 -0.45 -8.50 -28.88
C SER A 192 0.95 -8.25 -28.29
N MET A 193 1.09 -7.40 -27.29
CA MET A 193 2.38 -7.16 -26.63
C MET A 193 2.75 -8.36 -25.74
N PRO A 194 4.05 -8.67 -25.59
CA PRO A 194 4.49 -9.79 -24.77
C PRO A 194 4.05 -9.63 -23.31
N SER A 195 3.84 -10.74 -22.61
CA SER A 195 3.43 -10.74 -21.19
C SER A 195 4.52 -10.28 -20.23
N HIS A 196 5.78 -10.29 -20.69
CA HIS A 196 6.97 -9.87 -19.93
C HIS A 196 7.96 -9.13 -20.84
N ALA A 197 8.89 -8.41 -20.23
CA ALA A 197 9.94 -7.71 -20.97
C ALA A 197 10.98 -8.69 -21.50
N SER A 198 11.45 -8.45 -22.73
CA SER A 198 12.48 -9.28 -23.38
C SER A 198 13.81 -9.27 -22.63
N ALA A 199 14.15 -8.17 -21.98
CA ALA A 199 15.40 -8.02 -21.25
C ALA A 199 15.41 -8.78 -19.89
N ASN A 200 14.23 -8.98 -19.26
CA ASN A 200 14.10 -9.69 -18.00
C ASN A 200 12.67 -10.22 -17.85
N PRO A 201 12.46 -11.55 -17.85
CA PRO A 201 11.14 -12.18 -17.75
C PRO A 201 10.41 -11.96 -16.40
N GLU A 202 11.11 -11.50 -15.36
CA GLU A 202 10.47 -11.11 -14.09
C GLU A 202 9.73 -9.78 -14.19
N ILE A 203 10.00 -8.97 -15.21
CA ILE A 203 9.31 -7.71 -15.47
C ILE A 203 8.06 -8.03 -16.26
N LYS A 204 6.91 -8.06 -15.58
CA LYS A 204 5.63 -8.48 -16.14
C LYS A 204 4.79 -7.29 -16.60
N GLN A 205 3.97 -7.52 -17.63
CA GLN A 205 2.96 -6.55 -18.04
C GLN A 205 1.87 -6.45 -16.97
N LEU A 206 1.55 -5.23 -16.57
CA LEU A 206 0.48 -4.92 -15.61
C LEU A 206 -0.29 -3.67 -16.06
N TYR A 207 -1.59 -3.63 -15.77
CA TYR A 207 -2.43 -2.46 -16.01
C TYR A 207 -2.45 -1.60 -14.75
N ILE A 208 -1.85 -0.40 -14.82
CA ILE A 208 -1.74 0.54 -13.69
C ILE A 208 -2.12 1.94 -14.18
N ASN A 209 -2.91 2.67 -13.41
CA ASN A 209 -3.28 4.07 -13.69
C ASN A 209 -3.82 4.31 -15.11
N GLY A 210 -4.58 3.35 -15.63
CA GLY A 210 -5.23 3.52 -16.94
C GLY A 210 -4.38 3.11 -18.15
N HIS A 211 -3.17 2.60 -17.95
CA HIS A 211 -2.31 2.13 -19.04
C HIS A 211 -1.59 0.82 -18.72
N PHE A 212 -1.15 0.11 -19.75
CA PHE A 212 -0.30 -1.06 -19.59
C PHE A 212 1.16 -0.64 -19.50
N CYS A 213 1.87 -1.20 -18.51
CA CYS A 213 3.30 -0.99 -18.31
C CYS A 213 3.97 -2.28 -17.84
N TYR A 214 5.28 -2.33 -17.98
CA TYR A 214 6.12 -3.47 -17.60
C TYR A 214 6.82 -3.16 -16.28
N VAL A 215 6.51 -3.94 -15.27
CA VAL A 215 6.82 -3.61 -13.87
C VAL A 215 7.38 -4.78 -13.10
N PHE A 216 8.07 -4.47 -12.02
CA PHE A 216 8.17 -5.36 -10.86
C PHE A 216 6.99 -5.10 -9.93
N LYS A 217 6.23 -6.14 -9.64
CA LYS A 217 5.04 -6.05 -8.77
C LYS A 217 5.44 -6.07 -7.31
N PHE A 218 4.78 -5.25 -6.50
CA PHE A 218 4.94 -5.21 -5.05
C PHE A 218 3.59 -5.01 -4.35
N GLY A 219 3.52 -5.36 -3.07
CA GLY A 219 2.38 -5.09 -2.20
C GLY A 219 2.80 -4.28 -0.99
N ILE A 220 1.90 -3.45 -0.51
CA ILE A 220 2.08 -2.64 0.68
C ILE A 220 0.93 -2.88 1.64
N ILE A 221 1.27 -3.00 2.92
CA ILE A 221 0.33 -2.89 4.03
C ILE A 221 0.57 -1.53 4.69
N THR A 222 -0.50 -0.73 4.82
CA THR A 222 -0.49 0.50 5.61
C THR A 222 -1.51 0.39 6.75
N ASN A 223 -1.34 1.22 7.78
CA ASN A 223 -2.42 1.47 8.72
C ASN A 223 -3.37 2.56 8.19
N GLY A 224 -4.45 2.87 8.92
CA GLY A 224 -5.42 3.90 8.53
C GLY A 224 -4.88 5.33 8.57
N LEU A 225 -3.70 5.56 9.17
CA LEU A 225 -2.97 6.83 9.07
C LEU A 225 -2.25 6.97 7.71
N GLY A 226 -2.17 5.90 6.91
CA GLY A 226 -1.40 5.85 5.67
C GLY A 226 0.11 5.75 5.94
N ILE A 227 0.50 5.05 6.99
CA ILE A 227 1.90 4.75 7.30
C ILE A 227 2.16 3.29 6.97
N ILE A 228 3.22 3.03 6.21
CA ILE A 228 3.61 1.68 5.80
C ILE A 228 3.96 0.83 7.02
N ARG A 229 3.38 -0.40 7.05
CA ARG A 229 3.67 -1.39 8.07
C ARG A 229 4.36 -2.63 7.51
N HIS A 230 4.21 -2.90 6.22
CA HIS A 230 4.87 -4.01 5.55
C HIS A 230 5.02 -3.76 4.06
N ILE A 231 6.09 -4.30 3.47
CA ILE A 231 6.37 -4.29 2.04
C ILE A 231 6.71 -5.70 1.60
N SER A 232 6.02 -6.19 0.56
CA SER A 232 6.35 -7.43 -0.14
C SER A 232 6.74 -7.14 -1.57
N PHE A 233 7.85 -7.71 -2.03
CA PHE A 233 8.30 -7.63 -3.42
C PHE A 233 8.08 -8.97 -4.10
N TYR A 234 7.17 -9.03 -5.08
CA TYR A 234 6.67 -10.30 -5.64
C TYR A 234 7.56 -10.84 -6.77
N ASN A 235 8.75 -11.28 -6.38
CA ASN A 235 9.70 -11.93 -7.25
C ASN A 235 9.65 -13.47 -7.11
N LYS A 236 10.52 -14.18 -7.83
CA LYS A 236 10.65 -15.66 -7.74
C LYS A 236 10.89 -16.15 -6.32
N ASN A 237 11.69 -15.42 -5.54
CA ASN A 237 12.00 -15.82 -4.17
C ASN A 237 10.76 -15.78 -3.28
N PHE A 238 9.95 -14.71 -3.40
CA PHE A 238 8.68 -14.60 -2.69
C PHE A 238 7.73 -15.73 -3.08
N ILE A 239 7.57 -16.02 -4.37
CA ILE A 239 6.71 -17.11 -4.84
C ILE A 239 7.22 -18.48 -4.34
N ALA A 240 8.53 -18.72 -4.37
CA ALA A 240 9.13 -19.97 -3.90
C ALA A 240 8.97 -20.20 -2.38
N SER A 241 8.96 -19.11 -1.58
CA SER A 241 8.73 -19.18 -0.13
C SER A 241 7.26 -19.39 0.25
N HIS A 242 6.32 -19.22 -0.71
CA HIS A 242 4.88 -19.35 -0.50
C HIS A 242 4.26 -20.38 -1.45
N PRO A 243 4.38 -21.69 -1.17
CA PRO A 243 3.89 -22.75 -2.07
C PRO A 243 2.36 -22.76 -2.23
N ASP A 244 1.62 -22.07 -1.35
CA ASP A 244 0.18 -21.90 -1.45
C ASP A 244 -0.24 -20.97 -2.62
N ILE A 245 0.72 -20.24 -3.21
CA ILE A 245 0.45 -19.37 -4.36
C ILE A 245 0.39 -20.23 -5.61
N THR A 246 -0.82 -20.40 -6.15
CA THR A 246 -1.01 -21.05 -7.44
C THR A 246 -1.00 -20.02 -8.56
N VAL A 247 -0.12 -20.20 -9.53
CA VAL A 247 -0.10 -19.41 -10.76
C VAL A 247 -0.98 -20.14 -11.78
N GLU A 248 -2.21 -19.68 -11.97
CA GLU A 248 -3.11 -20.26 -12.98
C GLU A 248 -2.73 -19.68 -14.35
N LYS A 249 -2.31 -20.54 -15.25
CA LYS A 249 -2.19 -20.21 -16.68
C LYS A 249 -3.60 -20.18 -17.28
N LYS A 250 -3.94 -19.12 -17.99
CA LYS A 250 -5.24 -19.02 -18.68
C LYS A 250 -5.27 -19.76 -20.02
N SER A 251 -4.12 -20.13 -20.57
CA SER A 251 -3.98 -20.96 -21.77
C SER A 251 -2.68 -21.74 -21.73
N ASP A 252 -2.54 -22.75 -22.60
CA ASP A 252 -1.34 -23.55 -22.75
C ASP A 252 -0.19 -22.80 -23.48
N SER A 253 -0.38 -21.52 -23.80
CA SER A 253 0.67 -20.70 -24.42
C SER A 253 1.81 -20.44 -23.44
N PRO A 254 3.06 -20.72 -23.80
CA PRO A 254 4.23 -20.41 -22.96
C PRO A 254 4.38 -18.91 -22.66
N ASP A 255 3.74 -18.03 -23.45
CA ASP A 255 3.80 -16.57 -23.30
C ASP A 255 2.80 -16.02 -22.27
N GLU A 256 1.94 -16.86 -21.68
CA GLU A 256 0.92 -16.44 -20.69
C GLU A 256 1.42 -16.42 -19.25
N ASP A 257 2.68 -16.22 -19.01
CA ASP A 257 3.23 -16.04 -17.67
C ASP A 257 2.87 -14.64 -17.11
N LYS A 258 1.58 -14.48 -16.75
CA LYS A 258 1.05 -13.23 -16.17
C LYS A 258 1.50 -13.06 -14.72
N SER A 259 1.49 -11.81 -14.27
CA SER A 259 1.69 -11.52 -12.85
C SER A 259 0.61 -12.19 -11.99
N VAL A 260 0.99 -12.68 -10.81
CA VAL A 260 0.05 -13.30 -9.87
C VAL A 260 -1.06 -12.32 -9.50
N HIS A 261 -2.30 -12.78 -9.47
CA HIS A 261 -3.47 -11.95 -9.12
C HIS A 261 -3.41 -11.51 -7.65
N ASP A 262 -3.86 -10.29 -7.36
CA ASP A 262 -3.77 -9.67 -6.03
C ASP A 262 -4.44 -10.48 -4.92
N SER A 263 -5.58 -11.10 -5.22
CA SER A 263 -6.29 -11.95 -4.26
C SER A 263 -5.48 -13.17 -3.79
N ARG A 264 -4.51 -13.63 -4.58
CA ARG A 264 -3.60 -14.74 -4.22
C ARG A 264 -2.40 -14.26 -3.39
N LEU A 265 -2.06 -12.97 -3.47
CA LEU A 265 -0.92 -12.36 -2.79
C LEU A 265 -1.25 -11.87 -1.39
N LEU A 266 -2.52 -11.58 -1.10
CA LEU A 266 -2.96 -10.98 0.17
C LEU A 266 -2.59 -11.86 1.39
N ILE A 267 -3.02 -13.11 1.41
CA ILE A 267 -2.79 -13.99 2.57
C ILE A 267 -1.31 -14.26 2.81
N PRO A 268 -0.48 -14.58 1.79
CA PRO A 268 0.96 -14.68 1.96
C PRO A 268 1.60 -13.41 2.55
N THR A 269 1.23 -12.24 2.02
CA THR A 269 1.72 -10.94 2.51
C THR A 269 1.34 -10.69 3.97
N LEU A 270 0.10 -11.01 4.37
CA LEU A 270 -0.34 -10.89 5.75
C LEU A 270 0.38 -11.89 6.67
N LYS A 271 0.65 -13.12 6.21
CA LYS A 271 1.45 -14.09 6.97
C LYS A 271 2.85 -13.56 7.26
N ASP A 272 3.54 -13.03 6.27
CA ASP A 272 4.86 -12.43 6.43
C ASP A 272 4.83 -11.23 7.39
N PHE A 273 3.82 -10.37 7.27
CA PHE A 273 3.63 -9.23 8.16
C PHE A 273 3.49 -9.66 9.62
N PHE A 274 2.58 -10.57 9.92
CA PHE A 274 2.37 -11.03 11.30
C PHE A 274 3.53 -11.85 11.86
N LEU A 275 4.28 -12.54 10.99
CA LEU A 275 5.49 -13.26 11.39
C LEU A 275 6.60 -12.31 11.80
N LYS A 276 6.81 -11.24 11.03
CA LYS A 276 7.85 -10.24 11.27
C LYS A 276 7.53 -9.32 12.45
N HIS A 277 6.24 -9.02 12.65
CA HIS A 277 5.75 -8.08 13.67
C HIS A 277 4.76 -8.75 14.63
N PRO A 278 5.23 -9.68 15.49
CA PRO A 278 4.36 -10.49 16.34
C PRO A 278 3.57 -9.67 17.37
N LEU A 279 4.03 -8.48 17.74
CA LEU A 279 3.36 -7.60 18.70
C LEU A 279 2.26 -6.74 18.08
N ILE A 280 2.25 -6.59 16.76
CA ILE A 280 1.22 -5.84 16.03
C ILE A 280 0.01 -6.77 15.81
N ASN A 281 -1.17 -6.34 16.26
CA ASN A 281 -2.39 -7.16 16.18
C ASN A 281 -3.61 -6.29 15.82
N PRO A 282 -3.66 -5.74 14.60
CA PRO A 282 -4.77 -4.92 14.14
C PRO A 282 -6.06 -5.73 14.04
N LYS A 283 -7.20 -5.08 14.29
CA LYS A 283 -8.52 -5.72 14.34
C LYS A 283 -9.40 -5.43 13.15
N THR A 284 -9.01 -4.48 12.31
CA THR A 284 -9.81 -4.04 11.17
C THR A 284 -9.03 -4.19 9.87
N PHE A 285 -9.59 -4.93 8.91
CA PHE A 285 -9.04 -5.07 7.57
C PHE A 285 -9.85 -4.25 6.55
N LEU A 286 -9.16 -3.55 5.64
CA LEU A 286 -9.78 -2.85 4.52
C LEU A 286 -9.13 -3.32 3.21
N GLY A 287 -9.98 -3.70 2.25
CA GLY A 287 -9.53 -4.20 0.94
C GLY A 287 -10.43 -3.75 -0.21
N ASP A 288 -9.92 -3.92 -1.44
CA ASP A 288 -10.69 -3.67 -2.66
C ASP A 288 -11.71 -4.79 -2.92
N ALA A 289 -12.69 -4.52 -3.76
CA ALA A 289 -13.66 -5.50 -4.26
C ALA A 289 -13.01 -6.71 -4.98
N ALA A 290 -11.78 -6.57 -5.47
CA ALA A 290 -11.00 -7.67 -6.02
C ALA A 290 -10.71 -8.79 -4.99
N PHE A 291 -10.77 -8.47 -3.69
CA PHE A 291 -10.59 -9.42 -2.58
C PHE A 291 -11.89 -10.08 -2.13
N ASP A 292 -13.04 -9.72 -2.70
CA ASP A 292 -14.33 -10.31 -2.32
C ASP A 292 -14.48 -11.74 -2.85
N THR A 293 -13.92 -12.68 -2.13
CA THR A 293 -14.08 -14.12 -2.39
C THR A 293 -14.51 -14.86 -1.13
N ALA A 294 -15.46 -15.79 -1.23
CA ALA A 294 -15.98 -16.52 -0.07
C ALA A 294 -14.88 -17.22 0.76
N ALA A 295 -13.84 -17.73 0.08
CA ALA A 295 -12.72 -18.43 0.72
C ALA A 295 -11.78 -17.50 1.53
N LEU A 296 -11.84 -16.18 1.33
CA LEU A 296 -10.96 -15.23 2.00
C LEU A 296 -11.45 -14.88 3.41
N TYR A 297 -12.76 -14.66 3.57
CA TYR A 297 -13.32 -14.19 4.84
C TYR A 297 -13.04 -15.11 6.05
N PRO A 298 -13.17 -16.45 5.95
CA PRO A 298 -12.80 -17.34 7.04
C PRO A 298 -11.30 -17.21 7.41
N LYS A 299 -10.43 -17.00 6.43
CA LYS A 299 -8.99 -16.83 6.67
C LYS A 299 -8.68 -15.53 7.39
N LEU A 300 -9.42 -14.45 7.09
CA LEU A 300 -9.24 -13.15 7.73
C LEU A 300 -9.87 -13.08 9.13
N LEU A 301 -11.09 -13.64 9.30
CA LEU A 301 -11.96 -13.32 10.43
C LEU A 301 -12.03 -14.40 11.52
N THR A 302 -11.74 -15.68 11.20
CA THR A 302 -11.99 -16.78 12.15
C THR A 302 -10.87 -17.79 12.25
N GLY A 303 -9.97 -17.84 11.29
CA GLY A 303 -8.92 -18.86 11.23
C GLY A 303 -7.67 -18.52 12.04
N ASN A 304 -6.87 -19.53 12.37
CA ASN A 304 -5.51 -19.34 12.86
C ASN A 304 -4.52 -19.16 11.68
N THR A 305 -4.95 -18.44 10.65
CA THR A 305 -4.18 -18.28 9.41
C THR A 305 -2.86 -17.54 9.64
N PHE A 306 -2.85 -16.62 10.61
CA PHE A 306 -1.72 -15.73 10.92
C PHE A 306 -1.03 -16.08 12.25
N GLY A 307 -1.37 -17.21 12.86
CA GLY A 307 -0.91 -17.64 14.18
C GLY A 307 -2.03 -17.62 15.23
N ASP A 308 -1.72 -18.13 16.42
CA ASP A 308 -2.71 -18.25 17.49
C ASP A 308 -3.27 -16.88 17.90
N HIS A 309 -4.61 -16.79 17.92
CA HIS A 309 -5.36 -15.58 18.26
C HIS A 309 -5.14 -14.36 17.34
N LYS A 310 -4.55 -14.54 16.16
CA LYS A 310 -4.35 -13.47 15.17
C LYS A 310 -5.39 -13.57 14.06
N HIS A 311 -6.39 -12.70 14.13
CA HIS A 311 -7.43 -12.52 13.12
C HIS A 311 -8.00 -11.10 13.23
N PHE A 312 -8.65 -10.66 12.18
CA PHE A 312 -9.38 -9.40 12.19
C PHE A 312 -10.79 -9.61 12.73
N ASP A 313 -11.31 -8.64 13.47
CA ASP A 313 -12.70 -8.66 13.96
C ASP A 313 -13.67 -8.20 12.86
N LYS A 314 -13.20 -7.31 11.97
CA LYS A 314 -13.99 -6.71 10.88
C LYS A 314 -13.20 -6.65 9.59
N ALA A 315 -13.87 -6.90 8.46
CA ALA A 315 -13.30 -6.70 7.12
C ALA A 315 -14.20 -5.80 6.28
N TYR A 316 -13.66 -4.69 5.82
CA TYR A 316 -14.35 -3.73 4.96
C TYR A 316 -13.91 -3.99 3.51
N ILE A 317 -14.64 -4.88 2.84
CA ILE A 317 -14.45 -5.28 1.44
C ILE A 317 -15.79 -5.12 0.72
N PRO A 318 -15.90 -4.26 -0.32
CA PRO A 318 -17.11 -4.15 -1.12
C PRO A 318 -17.42 -5.45 -1.82
N LEU A 319 -18.69 -5.73 -2.08
CA LEU A 319 -19.09 -6.89 -2.87
C LEU A 319 -18.64 -6.72 -4.32
N ASN A 320 -18.12 -7.80 -4.88
CA ASN A 320 -17.81 -7.87 -6.30
C ASN A 320 -19.06 -8.32 -7.06
N SER A 321 -19.61 -7.46 -7.90
CA SER A 321 -20.79 -7.75 -8.71
C SER A 321 -20.62 -8.90 -9.72
N ARG A 322 -19.36 -9.31 -9.99
CA ARG A 322 -19.03 -10.42 -10.90
C ARG A 322 -18.89 -11.77 -10.18
N ALA A 323 -18.87 -11.76 -8.85
CA ALA A 323 -18.74 -12.99 -8.08
C ALA A 323 -20.12 -13.64 -7.91
N ASP A 324 -20.21 -14.95 -8.20
CA ASP A 324 -21.43 -15.71 -8.00
C ASP A 324 -21.87 -15.62 -6.53
N LEU A 325 -23.09 -15.10 -6.33
CA LEU A 325 -23.77 -15.18 -5.06
C LEU A 325 -24.49 -16.53 -5.01
N GLU A 326 -24.40 -17.24 -3.88
CA GLU A 326 -25.24 -18.41 -3.66
C GLU A 326 -26.71 -18.02 -3.89
N LYS A 327 -27.47 -18.85 -4.60
CA LYS A 327 -28.88 -18.63 -4.85
C LYS A 327 -29.63 -18.58 -3.53
N GLN A 328 -30.10 -17.40 -3.17
CA GLN A 328 -30.93 -17.16 -1.99
C GLN A 328 -32.33 -16.77 -2.43
N ASP A 329 -33.31 -16.93 -1.55
CA ASP A 329 -34.70 -16.52 -1.80
C ASP A 329 -34.89 -14.99 -1.92
N TYR A 330 -33.81 -14.22 -1.89
CA TYR A 330 -33.77 -12.77 -2.01
C TYR A 330 -32.49 -12.35 -2.76
N THR A 331 -32.52 -11.21 -3.40
CA THR A 331 -31.38 -10.61 -4.04
C THR A 331 -30.62 -9.72 -3.03
N ILE A 332 -29.35 -9.49 -3.29
CA ILE A 332 -28.49 -8.61 -2.47
C ILE A 332 -28.00 -7.50 -3.40
N ASN A 333 -28.13 -6.24 -2.99
CA ASN A 333 -27.62 -5.11 -3.74
C ASN A 333 -26.09 -4.98 -3.61
N GLU A 334 -25.52 -4.03 -4.33
CA GLU A 334 -24.07 -3.71 -4.31
C GLU A 334 -23.51 -3.41 -2.90
N ASN A 335 -24.36 -3.00 -1.97
CA ASN A 335 -24.01 -2.75 -0.58
C ASN A 335 -24.16 -3.97 0.34
N GLY A 336 -24.50 -5.13 -0.20
CA GLY A 336 -24.72 -6.35 0.57
C GLY A 336 -26.02 -6.36 1.38
N ILE A 337 -26.96 -5.48 1.06
CA ILE A 337 -28.24 -5.39 1.76
C ILE A 337 -29.24 -6.25 0.99
N PRO A 338 -30.01 -7.15 1.68
CA PRO A 338 -31.08 -7.90 1.07
C PRO A 338 -32.11 -6.97 0.43
N CYS A 339 -32.57 -7.30 -0.76
CA CYS A 339 -33.59 -6.57 -1.49
C CYS A 339 -34.91 -7.32 -1.54
N CYS A 340 -35.98 -6.64 -1.96
CA CYS A 340 -37.25 -7.25 -2.18
C CYS A 340 -37.16 -8.26 -3.35
N PRO A 341 -37.67 -9.51 -3.24
CA PRO A 341 -37.59 -10.48 -4.31
C PRO A 341 -38.33 -10.08 -5.61
N HIS A 342 -39.31 -9.17 -5.51
CA HIS A 342 -40.08 -8.64 -6.63
C HIS A 342 -39.54 -7.30 -7.16
N ASP A 343 -38.61 -6.68 -6.45
CA ASP A 343 -38.05 -5.36 -6.80
C ASP A 343 -36.64 -5.19 -6.22
N ASP A 344 -35.65 -5.49 -7.04
CA ASP A 344 -34.24 -5.42 -6.66
C ASP A 344 -33.76 -4.00 -6.32
N SER A 345 -34.48 -2.98 -6.77
CA SER A 345 -34.19 -1.57 -6.44
C SER A 345 -34.65 -1.18 -5.02
N LEU A 346 -35.39 -2.07 -4.34
CA LEU A 346 -35.95 -1.80 -3.03
C LEU A 346 -35.19 -2.52 -1.91
N PRO A 347 -34.15 -1.90 -1.31
CA PRO A 347 -33.37 -2.51 -0.23
C PRO A 347 -34.21 -2.64 1.05
N MET A 348 -34.01 -3.75 1.77
CA MET A 348 -34.65 -3.98 3.06
C MET A 348 -34.05 -3.09 4.14
N LYS A 349 -34.89 -2.69 5.09
CA LYS A 349 -34.50 -1.88 6.23
C LYS A 349 -33.85 -2.75 7.31
N TYR A 350 -32.65 -2.37 7.74
CA TYR A 350 -32.01 -3.00 8.90
C TYR A 350 -32.73 -2.62 10.20
N GLU A 351 -33.13 -3.63 10.99
CA GLU A 351 -33.82 -3.43 12.28
C GLU A 351 -32.99 -3.82 13.51
N GLY A 352 -31.71 -4.16 13.33
CA GLY A 352 -30.80 -4.45 14.42
C GLY A 352 -30.44 -5.91 14.60
N ILE A 353 -29.78 -6.17 15.71
CA ILE A 353 -29.25 -7.48 16.11
C ILE A 353 -30.28 -8.20 16.98
N SER A 354 -30.53 -9.48 16.73
CA SER A 354 -31.28 -10.34 17.61
C SER A 354 -30.51 -11.61 17.93
N LYS A 355 -30.66 -12.12 19.15
CA LYS A 355 -30.08 -13.42 19.55
C LYS A 355 -31.17 -14.48 19.59
N LEU A 356 -30.86 -15.66 19.04
CA LEU A 356 -31.70 -16.85 19.24
C LEU A 356 -31.57 -17.33 20.70
N ARG A 357 -32.50 -18.17 21.14
CA ARG A 357 -32.41 -18.84 22.47
C ARG A 357 -31.15 -19.68 22.61
N SER A 358 -30.59 -20.17 21.49
CA SER A 358 -29.33 -20.89 21.43
C SER A 358 -28.07 -19.98 21.56
N GLY A 359 -28.25 -18.67 21.73
CA GLY A 359 -27.15 -17.70 21.79
C GLY A 359 -26.66 -17.20 20.43
N VAL A 360 -27.08 -17.81 19.33
CA VAL A 360 -26.64 -17.43 17.99
C VAL A 360 -27.11 -16.02 17.63
N THR A 361 -26.19 -15.18 17.22
CA THR A 361 -26.46 -13.81 16.76
C THR A 361 -26.97 -13.81 15.32
N ARG A 362 -27.99 -13.00 15.05
CA ARG A 362 -28.52 -12.78 13.71
C ARG A 362 -28.88 -11.33 13.49
N TYR A 363 -28.75 -10.89 12.26
CA TYR A 363 -29.10 -9.55 11.78
C TYR A 363 -30.45 -9.61 11.12
N LYS A 364 -31.31 -8.67 11.45
CA LYS A 364 -32.69 -8.63 10.98
C LYS A 364 -32.89 -7.52 9.99
N PHE A 365 -33.31 -7.88 8.79
CA PHE A 365 -33.75 -6.98 7.73
C PHE A 365 -35.23 -7.17 7.49
N VAL A 366 -35.95 -6.07 7.26
CA VAL A 366 -37.39 -6.08 7.02
C VAL A 366 -37.74 -5.31 5.76
N CYS A 367 -38.76 -5.77 5.05
CA CYS A 367 -39.24 -5.08 3.86
C CYS A 367 -39.65 -3.63 4.22
N PRO A 368 -39.22 -2.61 3.45
CA PRO A 368 -39.53 -1.21 3.74
C PRO A 368 -41.02 -0.86 3.59
N LYS A 369 -41.80 -1.69 2.85
CA LYS A 369 -43.25 -1.54 2.73
C LYS A 369 -44.04 -2.09 3.93
N ILE A 370 -43.35 -2.54 5.00
CA ILE A 370 -43.98 -2.92 6.27
C ILE A 370 -44.32 -1.67 7.05
N LYS A 371 -45.58 -1.55 7.50
CA LYS A 371 -46.04 -0.50 8.39
C LYS A 371 -46.54 -1.08 9.71
N TRP A 372 -46.41 -0.31 10.76
CA TRP A 372 -47.02 -0.58 12.06
C TRP A 372 -48.44 -0.05 12.07
N ILE A 373 -49.41 -0.94 12.19
CA ILE A 373 -50.84 -0.56 12.26
C ILE A 373 -51.38 -0.95 13.64
N LYS A 374 -52.07 -0.02 14.28
CA LYS A 374 -52.71 -0.25 15.58
C LYS A 374 -53.99 -1.06 15.37
N ASN A 375 -54.06 -2.26 15.93
CA ASN A 375 -55.24 -3.11 15.87
C ASN A 375 -56.35 -2.47 16.70
N ALA A 376 -57.48 -2.16 16.09
CA ALA A 376 -58.59 -1.45 16.74
C ALA A 376 -59.21 -2.24 17.89
N SER A 377 -59.19 -3.59 17.84
CA SER A 377 -59.82 -4.45 18.85
C SER A 377 -58.91 -4.75 20.04
N THR A 378 -57.59 -4.79 19.84
CA THR A 378 -56.62 -5.15 20.89
C THR A 378 -55.78 -3.98 21.42
N GLY A 379 -55.84 -2.83 20.72
CA GLY A 379 -55.03 -1.64 21.02
C GLY A 379 -53.53 -1.83 20.76
N ARG A 380 -53.09 -3.01 20.33
CA ARG A 380 -51.65 -3.34 20.06
C ARG A 380 -51.27 -2.99 18.65
N SER A 381 -50.07 -2.44 18.48
CA SER A 381 -49.47 -2.22 17.17
C SER A 381 -48.96 -3.53 16.61
N GLN A 382 -49.32 -3.84 15.37
CA GLN A 382 -48.89 -5.01 14.63
C GLN A 382 -48.27 -4.59 13.30
N ARG A 383 -47.31 -5.37 12.81
CA ARG A 383 -46.72 -5.17 11.49
C ARG A 383 -47.71 -5.64 10.44
N HIS A 384 -47.79 -4.87 9.36
CA HIS A 384 -48.64 -5.21 8.22
C HIS A 384 -47.91 -4.90 6.93
N CYS A 385 -47.97 -5.85 5.98
CA CYS A 385 -47.43 -5.66 4.62
C CYS A 385 -48.39 -4.79 3.82
N THR A 386 -47.88 -3.73 3.20
CA THR A 386 -48.68 -2.82 2.36
C THR A 386 -48.40 -3.01 0.88
N CYS A 387 -47.89 -4.19 0.46
CA CYS A 387 -47.69 -4.51 -0.97
C CYS A 387 -49.01 -4.99 -1.59
N ASP A 388 -49.25 -4.55 -2.83
CA ASP A 388 -50.37 -5.06 -3.64
C ASP A 388 -50.11 -6.50 -4.09
N ASP A 389 -48.82 -6.83 -4.36
CA ASP A 389 -48.35 -8.18 -4.65
C ASP A 389 -47.29 -8.62 -3.60
N PRO A 390 -47.75 -9.26 -2.49
CA PRO A 390 -46.86 -9.60 -1.40
C PRO A 390 -45.98 -10.81 -1.75
N CYS A 391 -44.65 -10.66 -1.60
CA CYS A 391 -43.61 -11.69 -1.82
C CYS A 391 -43.60 -12.78 -0.72
N THR A 392 -44.52 -12.78 0.22
CA THR A 392 -44.61 -13.72 1.34
C THR A 392 -46.04 -13.90 1.77
N ALA A 393 -46.40 -15.09 2.21
CA ALA A 393 -47.72 -15.39 2.80
C ALA A 393 -47.90 -14.79 4.21
N SER A 394 -46.87 -14.26 4.81
CA SER A 394 -46.92 -13.65 6.14
C SER A 394 -47.59 -12.28 6.07
N SER A 395 -48.65 -12.07 6.84
CA SER A 395 -49.29 -10.76 6.98
C SER A 395 -48.37 -9.70 7.57
N CYS A 396 -47.31 -10.10 8.32
CA CYS A 396 -46.31 -9.22 8.86
C CYS A 396 -45.26 -8.77 7.82
N GLY A 397 -45.34 -9.26 6.58
CA GLY A 397 -44.39 -8.99 5.52
C GLY A 397 -43.06 -9.80 5.63
N ARG A 398 -42.22 -9.65 4.63
CA ARG A 398 -40.96 -10.41 4.54
C ARG A 398 -39.90 -9.88 5.50
N MET A 399 -39.25 -10.81 6.21
CA MET A 399 -38.08 -10.56 7.05
C MET A 399 -36.97 -11.50 6.62
N VAL A 400 -35.77 -10.97 6.48
CA VAL A 400 -34.56 -11.74 6.19
C VAL A 400 -33.65 -11.71 7.42
N TYR A 401 -33.12 -12.87 7.77
CA TYR A 401 -32.15 -13.01 8.84
C TYR A 401 -30.83 -13.48 8.29
N ILE A 402 -29.78 -12.68 8.51
CA ILE A 402 -28.41 -13.06 8.16
C ILE A 402 -27.70 -13.52 9.39
N TYR A 403 -27.01 -14.66 9.29
CA TYR A 403 -26.26 -15.30 10.36
C TYR A 403 -24.75 -15.05 10.13
N PRO A 404 -24.10 -14.08 10.82
CA PRO A 404 -22.69 -13.74 10.60
C PRO A 404 -21.75 -14.92 10.70
N GLU A 405 -22.03 -15.84 11.63
CA GLU A 405 -21.23 -17.05 11.88
C GLU A 405 -21.25 -18.05 10.70
N LYS A 406 -22.31 -18.00 9.88
CA LYS A 406 -22.50 -18.90 8.74
C LYS A 406 -22.13 -18.27 7.42
N ASP A 407 -22.34 -16.95 7.27
CA ASP A 407 -22.09 -16.19 6.05
C ASP A 407 -21.20 -14.98 6.33
N LEU A 408 -19.92 -15.26 6.49
CA LEU A 408 -18.90 -14.23 6.74
C LEU A 408 -18.73 -13.26 5.56
N ARG A 409 -19.05 -13.67 4.32
CA ARG A 409 -18.98 -12.81 3.15
C ARG A 409 -20.12 -11.78 3.17
N ALA A 410 -21.34 -12.19 3.44
CA ALA A 410 -22.46 -11.27 3.56
C ALA A 410 -22.28 -10.34 4.75
N TYR A 411 -21.70 -10.85 5.83
CA TYR A 411 -21.48 -10.11 7.06
C TYR A 411 -20.05 -10.26 7.62
N PRO A 412 -19.11 -9.47 7.15
CA PRO A 412 -17.70 -9.54 7.57
C PRO A 412 -17.40 -8.73 8.86
N GLY A 413 -18.23 -8.85 9.88
CA GLY A 413 -18.13 -8.09 11.14
C GLY A 413 -18.66 -6.65 11.07
N ALA A 414 -19.05 -6.17 9.90
CA ALA A 414 -19.65 -4.86 9.69
C ALA A 414 -20.77 -4.93 8.65
N ILE A 415 -21.75 -4.05 8.73
CA ILE A 415 -22.90 -4.02 7.83
C ILE A 415 -22.62 -3.04 6.69
N ARG A 416 -22.55 -3.54 5.46
CA ARG A 416 -22.35 -2.71 4.26
C ARG A 416 -23.52 -1.72 4.10
N GLY A 417 -23.25 -0.57 3.50
CA GLY A 417 -24.25 0.47 3.25
C GLY A 417 -24.66 1.30 4.47
N THR A 418 -24.13 1.00 5.66
CA THR A 418 -24.31 1.86 6.82
C THR A 418 -23.38 3.08 6.75
N GLU A 419 -23.69 4.13 7.52
CA GLU A 419 -22.84 5.32 7.62
C GLU A 419 -21.45 4.95 8.21
N GLU A 420 -21.41 4.08 9.22
CA GLU A 420 -20.17 3.54 9.81
C GLU A 420 -19.32 2.86 8.73
N TRP A 421 -19.93 1.96 7.92
CA TRP A 421 -19.24 1.31 6.83
C TRP A 421 -18.63 2.32 5.86
N ASN A 422 -19.45 3.26 5.37
CA ASN A 422 -19.03 4.22 4.36
C ASN A 422 -17.89 5.12 4.86
N ASN A 423 -17.97 5.57 6.11
CA ASN A 423 -16.94 6.42 6.71
C ASN A 423 -15.64 5.67 6.94
N THR A 424 -15.70 4.41 7.39
CA THR A 424 -14.51 3.57 7.58
C THR A 424 -13.89 3.18 6.23
N TYR A 425 -14.72 2.76 5.27
CA TYR A 425 -14.21 2.32 3.96
C TYR A 425 -13.50 3.44 3.18
N LYS A 426 -13.91 4.71 3.34
CA LYS A 426 -13.21 5.86 2.75
C LYS A 426 -11.73 5.92 3.14
N ILE A 427 -11.36 5.39 4.31
CA ILE A 427 -9.97 5.37 4.80
C ILE A 427 -9.10 4.47 3.89
N ARG A 428 -9.68 3.49 3.16
CA ARG A 428 -8.94 2.66 2.21
C ARG A 428 -8.10 3.46 1.21
N THR A 429 -8.59 4.61 0.79
CA THR A 429 -7.87 5.47 -0.17
C THR A 429 -6.52 5.98 0.36
N THR A 430 -6.23 5.79 1.65
CA THR A 430 -4.94 6.18 2.22
C THR A 430 -3.79 5.36 1.66
N VAL A 431 -3.98 4.05 1.39
CA VAL A 431 -2.94 3.20 0.80
C VAL A 431 -2.62 3.64 -0.63
N GLU A 432 -3.62 4.02 -1.42
CA GLU A 432 -3.42 4.53 -2.78
C GLU A 432 -2.62 5.84 -2.77
N ARG A 433 -2.97 6.75 -1.84
CA ARG A 433 -2.21 8.00 -1.65
C ARG A 433 -0.79 7.73 -1.21
N ASP A 434 -0.57 6.72 -0.39
CA ASP A 434 0.75 6.34 0.08
C ASP A 434 1.60 5.73 -1.04
N ILE A 435 1.03 4.84 -1.85
CA ILE A 435 1.67 4.31 -3.06
C ILE A 435 2.10 5.45 -4.00
N ASN A 436 1.22 6.43 -4.23
CA ASN A 436 1.55 7.59 -5.04
C ASN A 436 2.63 8.47 -4.38
N HIS A 437 2.56 8.66 -3.06
CA HIS A 437 3.59 9.38 -2.31
C HIS A 437 4.97 8.74 -2.45
N ILE A 438 5.06 7.41 -2.32
CA ILE A 438 6.31 6.66 -2.50
C ILE A 438 6.84 6.80 -3.93
N LYS A 439 5.97 6.68 -4.92
CA LYS A 439 6.35 6.76 -6.32
C LYS A 439 6.84 8.17 -6.69
N ASP A 440 6.06 9.17 -6.40
CA ASP A 440 6.27 10.53 -6.90
C ASP A 440 7.17 11.36 -5.98
N ASN A 441 6.97 11.27 -4.67
CA ASN A 441 7.68 12.12 -3.71
C ASN A 441 8.94 11.46 -3.14
N LEU A 442 8.94 10.12 -2.96
CA LEU A 442 10.08 9.39 -2.41
C LEU A 442 10.93 8.70 -3.49
N CYS A 443 10.85 9.20 -4.72
CA CYS A 443 11.75 8.87 -5.84
C CYS A 443 11.72 7.41 -6.30
N LEU A 444 10.59 6.69 -6.15
CA LEU A 444 10.49 5.32 -6.66
C LEU A 444 10.18 5.31 -8.16
N ALA A 445 9.40 6.26 -8.67
CA ALA A 445 9.10 6.39 -10.08
C ALA A 445 10.29 6.92 -10.90
N GLY A 446 10.32 6.62 -12.20
CA GLY A 446 11.31 7.15 -13.13
C GLY A 446 12.73 6.62 -12.97
N ARG A 447 12.95 5.53 -12.23
CA ARG A 447 14.26 4.90 -12.08
C ARG A 447 14.75 4.31 -13.41
N ARG A 448 15.98 4.64 -13.79
CA ARG A 448 16.61 4.18 -15.05
C ARG A 448 17.39 2.88 -14.85
N THR A 449 16.71 1.87 -14.32
CA THR A 449 17.31 0.53 -14.12
C THR A 449 16.27 -0.56 -14.35
N GLN A 450 16.74 -1.72 -14.75
CA GLN A 450 15.96 -2.97 -14.81
C GLN A 450 16.45 -3.98 -13.76
N ASN A 451 17.37 -3.58 -12.89
CA ASN A 451 17.89 -4.46 -11.86
C ASN A 451 16.92 -4.58 -10.70
N GLU A 452 16.43 -5.78 -10.46
CA GLU A 452 15.46 -6.13 -9.43
C GLU A 452 15.90 -5.69 -8.02
N LYS A 453 17.12 -6.08 -7.61
CA LYS A 453 17.64 -5.76 -6.26
C LYS A 453 17.73 -4.26 -6.02
N THR A 454 18.11 -3.49 -7.04
CA THR A 454 18.21 -2.03 -6.93
C THR A 454 16.83 -1.41 -6.74
N LEU A 455 15.82 -1.84 -7.52
CA LEU A 455 14.45 -1.32 -7.40
C LEU A 455 13.78 -1.76 -6.10
N HIS A 456 14.04 -2.98 -5.65
CA HIS A 456 13.58 -3.46 -4.35
C HIS A 456 14.20 -2.66 -3.20
N ALA A 457 15.51 -2.41 -3.23
CA ALA A 457 16.18 -1.55 -2.24
C ALA A 457 15.64 -0.11 -2.26
N ASP A 458 15.34 0.44 -3.44
CA ASP A 458 14.73 1.77 -3.55
C ASP A 458 13.32 1.83 -2.93
N LEU A 459 12.53 0.77 -3.05
CA LEU A 459 11.23 0.64 -2.40
C LEU A 459 11.36 0.57 -0.87
N ILE A 460 12.26 -0.27 -0.35
CA ILE A 460 12.51 -0.37 1.09
C ILE A 460 13.04 0.96 1.67
N LEU A 461 13.94 1.63 0.97
CA LEU A 461 14.46 2.93 1.39
C LEU A 461 13.38 4.03 1.39
N ALA A 462 12.39 3.96 0.49
CA ALA A 462 11.24 4.85 0.55
C ALA A 462 10.41 4.60 1.82
N GLY A 463 10.15 3.33 2.16
CA GLY A 463 9.50 2.96 3.42
C GLY A 463 10.29 3.41 4.65
N ILE A 464 11.61 3.18 4.69
CA ILE A 464 12.50 3.68 5.76
C ILE A 464 12.36 5.20 5.91
N THR A 465 12.37 5.95 4.80
CA THR A 465 12.25 7.40 4.82
C THR A 465 10.92 7.86 5.41
N GLN A 466 9.81 7.21 5.05
CA GLN A 466 8.52 7.50 5.64
C GLN A 466 8.50 7.22 7.16
N LEU A 467 9.04 6.09 7.59
CA LEU A 467 9.07 5.74 9.01
C LEU A 467 9.97 6.68 9.83
N ILE A 468 11.09 7.15 9.27
CA ILE A 468 11.90 8.22 9.90
C ILE A 468 11.11 9.53 9.97
N THR A 469 10.25 9.82 8.98
CA THR A 469 9.33 10.98 9.03
C THR A 469 8.39 10.87 10.23
N VAL A 470 7.85 9.68 10.50
CA VAL A 470 7.00 9.43 11.68
C VAL A 470 7.77 9.71 12.98
N VAL A 471 8.99 9.16 13.11
CA VAL A 471 9.82 9.37 14.30
C VAL A 471 10.15 10.84 14.51
N LEU A 472 10.53 11.56 13.44
CA LEU A 472 10.83 12.99 13.55
C LEU A 472 9.61 13.80 13.97
N SER A 473 8.47 13.54 13.32
CA SER A 473 7.20 14.22 13.62
C SER A 473 6.80 14.08 15.09
N ASP A 474 7.00 12.89 15.66
CA ASP A 474 6.74 12.63 17.08
C ASP A 474 7.74 13.37 17.97
N LYS A 475 9.06 13.27 17.69
CA LYS A 475 10.12 13.94 18.49
C LYS A 475 10.02 15.47 18.51
N ILE A 476 9.47 16.08 17.47
CA ILE A 476 9.24 17.53 17.43
C ILE A 476 7.82 17.92 17.88
N ASN A 477 6.98 16.96 18.26
CA ASN A 477 5.59 17.17 18.70
C ASN A 477 4.67 17.81 17.64
N HIS A 478 4.90 17.47 16.36
CA HIS A 478 4.19 17.99 15.21
C HIS A 478 3.61 16.84 14.35
N HIS A 479 2.58 16.17 14.87
CA HIS A 479 1.98 14.98 14.24
C HIS A 479 1.28 15.27 12.90
N GLU A 480 1.03 16.54 12.57
CA GLU A 480 0.55 16.95 11.24
C GLU A 480 1.55 16.62 10.11
N PHE A 481 2.84 16.50 10.42
CA PHE A 481 3.89 16.16 9.46
C PHE A 481 4.19 14.65 9.38
N ILE A 482 3.39 13.80 10.03
CA ILE A 482 3.63 12.35 10.13
C ILE A 482 3.80 11.64 8.77
N ARG A 483 3.27 12.23 7.69
CA ARG A 483 3.36 11.69 6.33
C ARG A 483 4.43 12.34 5.47
N SER A 484 4.80 13.59 5.74
CA SER A 484 5.71 14.34 4.88
C SER A 484 6.39 15.48 5.62
N LEU A 485 7.70 15.55 5.51
CA LEU A 485 8.52 16.63 6.06
C LEU A 485 8.68 17.82 5.10
N LYS A 486 8.07 17.77 3.91
CA LYS A 486 8.20 18.86 2.92
C LYS A 486 7.88 20.25 3.45
N PRO A 487 6.85 20.45 4.30
CA PRO A 487 6.57 21.76 4.88
C PRO A 487 7.68 22.29 5.81
N LEU A 488 8.56 21.43 6.33
CA LEU A 488 9.68 21.82 7.19
C LEU A 488 10.95 22.18 6.41
N ILE A 489 10.97 21.90 5.10
CA ILE A 489 12.13 22.16 4.22
C ILE A 489 12.06 23.59 3.65
N ALA A 490 10.85 24.14 3.53
CA ALA A 490 10.57 25.44 2.91
C ALA A 490 11.00 26.63 3.77
#